data_04155cc6f6e1e971e9932554b04b272f
#
_entry.id   04155cc6f6e1e971e9932554b04b272f
#
_cell.length_a   1.000
_cell.length_b   1.000
_cell.length_c   1.000
_cell.angle_alpha   90.00
_cell.angle_beta   90.00
_cell.angle_gamma   90.00
#
_symmetry.space_group_name_H-M   'P 1'
#
loop_
_entity.id
_entity.type
_entity.pdbx_description
1 polymer ?
#
loop_
_entity_poly.entity_id
_entity_poly.type
_entity_poly.pdbx_seq_one_letter_code
_entity_poly.pdbx_strand_id
1 'polypeptide(L)'
;MNQRPTQSYTALRRYCEKWQWTDPRTGLRQTGYVHPQTARDVERMPFFIKFLTRTGHVDQGTCVCLSVDPLRHQRRVRFVESGEVRVVNDVLVLEVDGTRFITH
;
A
#
# COMPACT_ATOMS: atom_id res chain seq x y z
N MET A 1 19.39 -22.19 4.78
CA MET A 1 19.25 -20.81 5.25
C MET A 1 18.03 -20.16 4.65
N ASN A 2 17.13 -19.74 5.50
CA ASN A 2 15.84 -19.24 5.05
C ASN A 2 15.80 -17.73 5.10
N GLN A 3 16.28 -17.11 4.05
CA GLN A 3 16.06 -15.69 3.89
C GLN A 3 14.70 -15.50 3.27
N ARG A 4 13.94 -14.56 3.81
CA ARG A 4 12.72 -14.12 3.14
C ARG A 4 13.11 -13.60 1.77
N PRO A 5 12.40 -14.03 0.72
CA PRO A 5 12.63 -13.44 -0.58
C PRO A 5 12.35 -11.95 -0.53
N THR A 6 13.24 -11.14 -1.09
CA THR A 6 12.97 -9.72 -1.29
C THR A 6 12.17 -9.55 -2.56
N GLN A 7 11.25 -8.58 -2.54
CA GLN A 7 10.41 -8.27 -3.68
C GLN A 7 10.94 -7.05 -4.42
N SER A 8 10.74 -7.02 -5.71
CA SER A 8 10.96 -5.80 -6.50
C SER A 8 9.85 -4.79 -6.17
N TYR A 9 10.19 -3.50 -6.22
CA TYR A 9 9.19 -2.45 -6.01
C TYR A 9 8.02 -2.56 -7.01
N THR A 10 8.21 -3.23 -8.13
CA THR A 10 7.13 -3.45 -9.09
C THR A 10 6.01 -4.34 -8.53
N ALA A 11 6.29 -5.08 -7.46
CA ALA A 11 5.29 -5.91 -6.80
C ALA A 11 4.46 -5.15 -5.75
N LEU A 12 4.74 -3.86 -5.52
CA LEU A 12 4.06 -3.07 -4.48
C LEU A 12 2.55 -3.03 -4.60
N ARG A 13 2.03 -3.12 -5.83
CA ARG A 13 0.59 -3.13 -6.07
C ARG A 13 -0.13 -4.18 -5.23
N ARG A 14 0.46 -5.38 -5.11
CA ARG A 14 -0.14 -6.48 -4.35
C ARG A 14 -0.31 -6.16 -2.87
N TYR A 15 0.49 -5.26 -2.35
CA TYR A 15 0.53 -4.94 -0.93
C TYR A 15 -0.20 -3.65 -0.60
N CYS A 16 -0.25 -2.70 -1.55
CA CYS A 16 -0.69 -1.35 -1.26
C CYS A 16 -2.04 -0.99 -1.89
N GLU A 17 -2.49 -1.72 -2.91
CA GLU A 17 -3.63 -1.31 -3.73
C GLU A 17 -4.85 -2.20 -3.59
N LYS A 18 -4.98 -2.90 -2.48
CA LYS A 18 -6.17 -3.69 -2.21
C LYS A 18 -7.34 -2.83 -1.78
N TRP A 19 -8.50 -3.21 -2.26
CA TRP A 19 -9.79 -2.72 -1.79
C TRP A 19 -10.43 -3.76 -0.90
N GLN A 20 -11.29 -3.32 0.00
CA GLN A 20 -12.17 -4.20 0.76
C GLN A 20 -13.59 -3.64 0.69
N TRP A 21 -14.55 -4.53 0.71
CA TRP A 21 -15.96 -4.15 0.58
C TRP A 21 -16.86 -5.23 1.15
N THR A 22 -18.15 -4.90 1.33
CA THR A 22 -19.17 -5.85 1.73
C THR A 22 -19.95 -6.30 0.49
N ASP A 23 -20.01 -7.61 0.27
CA ASP A 23 -20.84 -8.19 -0.78
C ASP A 23 -22.30 -8.02 -0.37
N PRO A 24 -23.12 -7.28 -1.13
CA PRO A 24 -24.52 -7.06 -0.76
C PRO A 24 -25.37 -8.33 -0.81
N ARG A 25 -24.95 -9.39 -1.50
CA ARG A 25 -25.66 -10.64 -1.59
C ARG A 25 -25.48 -11.52 -0.36
N THR A 26 -24.26 -11.58 0.15
CA THR A 26 -23.89 -12.49 1.23
C THR A 26 -23.66 -11.81 2.55
N GLY A 27 -23.44 -10.49 2.55
CA GLY A 27 -23.04 -9.75 3.72
C GLY A 27 -21.60 -9.98 4.16
N LEU A 28 -20.83 -10.73 3.38
CA LEU A 28 -19.44 -11.08 3.71
C LEU A 28 -18.48 -10.00 3.19
N ARG A 29 -17.37 -9.82 3.92
CA ARG A 29 -16.29 -8.93 3.46
C ARG A 29 -15.48 -9.63 2.38
N GLN A 30 -15.17 -8.88 1.34
CA GLN A 30 -14.39 -9.32 0.19
C GLN A 30 -13.20 -8.38 0.00
N THR A 31 -12.16 -8.88 -0.66
CA THR A 31 -10.98 -8.08 -1.00
C THR A 31 -10.60 -8.30 -2.45
N GLY A 32 -9.97 -7.32 -3.05
CA GLY A 32 -9.48 -7.42 -4.42
C GLY A 32 -8.77 -6.15 -4.86
N TYR A 33 -8.29 -6.15 -6.09
CA TYR A 33 -7.50 -5.05 -6.63
C TYR A 33 -8.30 -4.10 -7.53
N VAL A 34 -9.54 -4.45 -7.83
CA VAL A 34 -10.43 -3.63 -8.67
C VAL A 34 -11.52 -3.06 -7.78
N HIS A 35 -11.79 -1.77 -7.90
CA HIS A 35 -12.86 -1.12 -7.16
C HIS A 35 -14.20 -1.70 -7.61
N PRO A 36 -14.95 -2.34 -6.70
CA PRO A 36 -16.25 -2.91 -7.08
C PRO A 36 -17.28 -1.81 -7.30
N GLN A 37 -18.15 -2.00 -8.29
CA GLN A 37 -19.13 -0.97 -8.66
C GLN A 37 -20.43 -1.04 -7.86
N THR A 38 -20.79 -2.22 -7.38
CA THR A 38 -22.10 -2.44 -6.74
C THR A 38 -22.00 -2.86 -5.28
N ALA A 39 -20.82 -2.79 -4.69
CA ALA A 39 -20.59 -3.18 -3.32
C ALA A 39 -20.86 -2.02 -2.35
N ARG A 40 -21.01 -2.37 -1.06
CA ARG A 40 -21.16 -1.40 0.02
C ARG A 40 -19.87 -1.32 0.84
N ASP A 41 -19.70 -0.20 1.52
CA ASP A 41 -18.57 0.02 2.44
C ASP A 41 -17.23 -0.25 1.76
N VAL A 42 -17.08 0.27 0.54
CA VAL A 42 -15.85 0.10 -0.23
C VAL A 42 -14.79 1.04 0.33
N GLU A 43 -13.64 0.47 0.69
CA GLU A 43 -12.53 1.25 1.21
C GLU A 43 -11.20 0.60 0.85
N ARG A 44 -10.12 1.38 0.87
CA ARG A 44 -8.78 0.84 0.71
C ARG A 44 -8.41 0.03 1.94
N MET A 45 -7.72 -1.10 1.75
CA MET A 45 -7.17 -1.85 2.86
C MET A 45 -5.94 -1.15 3.41
N PRO A 46 -5.87 -0.93 4.73
CA PRO A 46 -4.66 -0.39 5.34
C PRO A 46 -3.49 -1.35 5.23
N PHE A 47 -2.29 -0.79 5.17
CA PHE A 47 -1.05 -1.56 5.19
C PHE A 47 0.01 -0.78 5.97
N PHE A 48 0.98 -1.50 6.54
CA PHE A 48 2.12 -0.89 7.19
C PHE A 48 3.23 -0.70 6.16
N ILE A 49 3.79 0.51 6.10
CA ILE A 49 4.86 0.83 5.16
C ILE A 49 6.06 1.44 5.89
N LYS A 50 7.24 1.13 5.38
CA LYS A 50 8.49 1.72 5.81
C LYS A 50 9.24 2.18 4.56
N PHE A 51 9.62 3.45 4.50
CA PHE A 51 10.22 4.01 3.30
C PHE A 51 11.21 5.11 3.62
N LEU A 52 12.11 5.38 2.69
CA LEU A 52 13.04 6.50 2.77
C LEU A 52 12.41 7.76 2.20
N THR A 53 12.58 8.86 2.91
CA THR A 53 12.20 10.19 2.43
C THR A 53 13.31 10.77 1.57
N ARG A 54 13.00 11.86 0.86
CA ARG A 54 14.00 12.54 0.03
C ARG A 54 15.21 13.05 0.82
N THR A 55 15.03 13.33 2.11
CA THR A 55 16.10 13.81 2.98
C THR A 55 16.89 12.69 3.64
N GLY A 56 16.59 11.45 3.28
CA GLY A 56 17.33 10.29 3.79
C GLY A 56 16.84 9.76 5.13
N HIS A 57 15.72 10.26 5.62
CA HIS A 57 15.11 9.74 6.85
C HIS A 57 14.20 8.57 6.55
N VAL A 58 14.08 7.66 7.50
CA VAL A 58 13.11 6.57 7.43
C VAL A 58 11.81 7.04 8.05
N ASP A 59 10.72 6.87 7.31
CA ASP A 59 9.37 7.11 7.81
C ASP A 59 8.59 5.80 7.76
N GLN A 60 7.62 5.63 8.66
CA GLN A 60 6.86 4.39 8.73
C GLN A 60 5.53 4.59 9.43
N GLY A 61 4.60 3.71 9.13
CA GLY A 61 3.29 3.72 9.78
C GLY A 61 2.26 2.96 8.98
N THR A 62 1.09 2.78 9.60
CA THR A 62 -0.07 2.20 8.93
C THR A 62 -0.76 3.30 8.12
N CYS A 63 -1.04 3.00 6.86
CA CYS A 63 -1.59 3.98 5.94
C CYS A 63 -2.53 3.32 4.93
N VAL A 64 -3.21 4.16 4.15
CA VAL A 64 -4.02 3.73 3.02
C VAL A 64 -3.53 4.43 1.76
N CYS A 65 -3.61 3.75 0.63
CA CYS A 65 -3.22 4.31 -0.66
C CYS A 65 -4.34 5.20 -1.19
N LEU A 66 -4.02 6.46 -1.47
CA LEU A 66 -4.98 7.41 -2.03
C LEU A 66 -4.95 7.43 -3.55
N SER A 67 -3.77 7.40 -4.12
CA SER A 67 -3.60 7.45 -5.58
C SER A 67 -2.23 6.89 -5.96
N VAL A 68 -2.10 6.52 -7.22
CA VAL A 68 -0.87 5.96 -7.79
C VAL A 68 -0.52 6.73 -9.05
N ASP A 69 0.74 7.08 -9.20
CA ASP A 69 1.29 7.66 -10.43
C ASP A 69 2.30 6.65 -11.01
N PRO A 70 1.88 5.78 -11.93
CA PRO A 70 2.76 4.75 -12.46
C PRO A 70 3.94 5.30 -13.27
N LEU A 71 3.76 6.44 -13.92
CA LEU A 71 4.81 7.03 -14.75
C LEU A 71 5.98 7.54 -13.91
N ARG A 72 5.69 8.04 -12.71
CA ARG A 72 6.71 8.56 -11.80
C ARG A 72 7.10 7.58 -10.72
N HIS A 73 6.51 6.39 -10.70
CA HIS A 73 6.70 5.38 -9.66
C HIS A 73 6.46 5.97 -8.27
N GLN A 74 5.38 6.72 -8.13
CA GLN A 74 5.00 7.37 -6.89
C GLN A 74 3.59 6.98 -6.50
N ARG A 75 3.31 7.06 -5.20
CA ARG A 75 1.96 6.92 -4.68
C ARG A 75 1.74 7.88 -3.51
N ARG A 76 0.51 8.29 -3.35
CA ARG A 76 0.11 9.10 -2.22
C ARG A 76 -0.54 8.20 -1.19
N VAL A 77 -0.11 8.34 0.04
CA VAL A 77 -0.67 7.57 1.15
C VAL A 77 -1.10 8.52 2.25
N ARG A 78 -2.09 8.11 3.02
CA ARG A 78 -2.51 8.84 4.22
C ARG A 78 -2.27 7.94 5.42
N PHE A 79 -1.50 8.41 6.37
CA PHE A 79 -1.30 7.71 7.64
C PHE A 79 -2.59 7.71 8.44
N VAL A 80 -2.99 6.51 8.90
CA VAL A 80 -4.25 6.33 9.59
C VAL A 80 -4.27 7.08 10.93
N GLU A 81 -3.17 7.04 11.65
CA GLU A 81 -3.09 7.62 12.99
C GLU A 81 -3.06 9.15 12.97
N SER A 82 -2.22 9.74 12.13
CA SER A 82 -2.05 11.19 12.09
C SER A 82 -2.94 11.90 11.07
N GLY A 83 -3.43 11.17 10.07
CA GLY A 83 -4.14 11.76 8.93
C GLY A 83 -3.24 12.46 7.93
N GLU A 84 -1.93 12.45 8.15
CA GLU A 84 -1.00 13.12 7.25
C GLU A 84 -0.87 12.39 5.91
N VAL A 85 -0.79 13.18 4.85
CA VAL A 85 -0.60 12.65 3.49
C VAL A 85 0.87 12.77 3.13
N ARG A 86 1.41 11.69 2.55
CA ARG A 86 2.79 11.64 2.08
C ARG A 86 2.83 11.15 0.64
N VAL A 87 3.78 11.69 -0.12
CA VAL A 87 4.14 11.13 -1.42
C VAL A 87 5.29 10.15 -1.20
N VAL A 88 5.07 8.91 -1.58
CA VAL A 88 6.06 7.84 -1.44
C VAL A 88 6.62 7.52 -2.82
N ASN A 89 7.93 7.50 -2.94
CA ASN A 89 8.59 7.04 -4.14
C ASN A 89 8.75 5.52 -4.03
N ASP A 90 8.19 4.77 -4.98
CA ASP A 90 8.15 3.32 -4.93
C ASP A 90 9.55 2.68 -4.80
N VAL A 91 10.55 3.28 -5.48
CA VAL A 91 11.92 2.74 -5.43
C VAL A 91 12.58 2.96 -4.06
N LEU A 92 12.00 3.79 -3.21
CA LEU A 92 12.52 4.06 -1.87
C LEU A 92 11.75 3.31 -0.78
N VAL A 93 10.80 2.48 -1.14
CA VAL A 93 10.08 1.63 -0.18
C VAL A 93 11.01 0.52 0.31
N LEU A 94 11.10 0.37 1.61
CA LEU A 94 11.95 -0.62 2.26
C LEU A 94 11.17 -1.87 2.65
N GLU A 95 9.94 -1.68 3.12
CA GLU A 95 9.15 -2.78 3.65
C GLU A 95 7.66 -2.45 3.60
N VAL A 96 6.82 -3.45 3.30
CA VAL A 96 5.37 -3.37 3.43
C VAL A 96 4.88 -4.65 4.08
N ASP A 97 4.14 -4.52 5.19
CA ASP A 97 3.56 -5.64 5.94
C ASP A 97 4.57 -6.75 6.22
N GLY A 98 5.79 -6.36 6.57
CA GLY A 98 6.86 -7.30 6.88
C GLY A 98 7.61 -7.85 5.67
N THR A 99 7.20 -7.53 4.47
CA THR A 99 7.92 -7.94 3.25
C THR A 99 8.90 -6.86 2.83
N ARG A 100 10.14 -7.25 2.60
CA ARG A 100 11.21 -6.33 2.21
C ARG A 100 11.23 -6.13 0.71
N PHE A 101 11.59 -4.91 0.30
CA PHE A 101 11.66 -4.53 -1.10
C PHE A 101 13.07 -4.09 -1.48
N ILE A 102 13.44 -4.39 -2.72
CA ILE A 102 14.72 -4.00 -3.29
C ILE A 102 14.58 -2.59 -3.86
N THR A 103 15.52 -1.71 -3.53
CA THR A 103 15.47 -0.30 -3.91
C THR A 103 16.31 0.04 -5.14
N HIS A 104 16.83 -0.94 -5.83
CA HIS A 104 17.64 -0.67 -7.04
C HIS A 104 17.11 -1.36 -8.28
#